data_20a1e030f0c917c0525f07920947f1b8
#
_entry.id   20a1e030f0c917c0525f07920947f1b8
#
_cell.length_a   1.000
_cell.length_b   1.000
_cell.length_c   1.000
_cell.angle_alpha   90.00
_cell.angle_beta   90.00
_cell.angle_gamma   90.00
#
_symmetry.space_group_name_H-M   'P 1'
#
loop_
_entity.id
_entity.type
_entity.pdbx_description
1 polymer ?
#
loop_
_entity_poly.entity_id
_entity_poly.type
_entity_poly.pdbx_seq_one_letter_code
_entity_poly.pdbx_strand_id
1 'polypeptide(L)'
;MAISHTEASLKDVIKAYDVRGVVGETIDADFVRTVGAAFAHILRGEGETTIAVGYDMRPSSPELAQAFAEGATSQGLHVIALGLTSTDELYFAAGTLDCAGAMFTASHNPAKYNGIKLCRAGATPVSTDTGLGDIARMVLEGVPAPADDVAAGHVTEKDVLADYATFLRDLVLVPTDRKLVVAVDAANGMAGLTVPAVLGDMDVRPLYFELDGTFPNHEANPLDPKNLVDLQKFTVEQGADIGLAFDGDADRCFVVDERGEPVSASSISGLIAQRTLAAHPGATIIHNLITSQAVPEIIAEQGGVAVRTRVGHSYIKAEMARTGARFGGEHSAHYYFADFFNADSGLVAALHVLAALAEQDAPLSELMAEYDRYAASGEINSEVADQDAATQRVLDAFADRTAKLDRLDGVTVWLKETKAWFNVRASNTEPLLRLNVEAPTQQEVEELAGEILGIIRA
;
A
#
# COMPACT_ATOMS: atom_id res chain seq x y z
N MET A 1 14.22 -28.52 -10.62
CA MET A 1 14.93 -27.93 -11.79
C MET A 1 14.73 -26.43 -11.63
N ALA A 2 15.79 -25.63 -11.77
CA ALA A 2 15.68 -24.17 -11.70
C ALA A 2 14.67 -23.66 -12.74
N ILE A 3 13.87 -22.67 -12.36
CA ILE A 3 12.89 -22.04 -13.25
C ILE A 3 13.67 -21.22 -14.29
N SER A 4 13.40 -21.45 -15.57
CA SER A 4 14.01 -20.71 -16.67
C SER A 4 13.02 -19.69 -17.22
N HIS A 5 13.39 -18.43 -17.25
CA HIS A 5 12.57 -17.34 -17.75
C HIS A 5 12.92 -16.96 -19.20
N THR A 6 11.89 -16.67 -19.97
CA THR A 6 11.99 -15.90 -21.22
C THR A 6 11.71 -14.42 -20.92
N GLU A 7 12.02 -13.55 -21.85
CA GLU A 7 11.67 -12.11 -21.71
C GLU A 7 10.17 -11.90 -21.46
N ALA A 8 9.32 -12.69 -22.13
CA ALA A 8 7.87 -12.60 -21.95
C ALA A 8 7.43 -13.06 -20.55
N SER A 9 7.88 -14.24 -20.09
CA SER A 9 7.50 -14.77 -18.76
C SER A 9 8.08 -13.93 -17.61
N LEU A 10 9.24 -13.30 -17.83
CA LEU A 10 9.86 -12.45 -16.80
C LEU A 10 9.07 -11.17 -16.55
N LYS A 11 8.40 -10.60 -17.56
CA LYS A 11 7.49 -9.44 -17.41
C LYS A 11 6.27 -9.77 -16.52
N ASP A 12 5.91 -11.07 -16.45
CA ASP A 12 4.84 -11.53 -15.56
C ASP A 12 5.29 -11.66 -14.10
N VAL A 13 6.58 -11.66 -13.84
CA VAL A 13 7.18 -11.81 -12.50
C VAL A 13 7.81 -10.53 -12.01
N ILE A 14 8.65 -9.88 -12.82
CA ILE A 14 9.21 -8.56 -12.50
C ILE A 14 8.22 -7.51 -13.01
N LYS A 15 7.42 -6.98 -12.08
CA LYS A 15 6.39 -5.98 -12.34
C LYS A 15 6.98 -4.57 -12.37
N ALA A 16 6.11 -3.56 -12.48
CA ALA A 16 6.53 -2.16 -12.51
C ALA A 16 7.24 -1.70 -11.22
N TYR A 17 6.94 -2.34 -10.07
CA TYR A 17 7.37 -1.86 -8.75
C TYR A 17 7.86 -2.96 -7.81
N ASP A 18 7.66 -4.21 -8.13
CA ASP A 18 8.05 -5.37 -7.31
C ASP A 18 8.35 -6.59 -8.16
N VAL A 19 8.87 -7.60 -7.51
CA VAL A 19 8.92 -8.98 -8.04
C VAL A 19 7.76 -9.73 -7.41
N ARG A 20 6.96 -10.45 -8.19
CA ARG A 20 5.82 -11.20 -7.68
C ARG A 20 5.51 -12.43 -8.54
N GLY A 21 5.34 -13.58 -7.90
CA GLY A 21 5.04 -14.83 -8.64
C GLY A 21 4.51 -15.93 -7.75
N VAL A 22 4.15 -17.05 -8.39
CA VAL A 22 3.74 -18.28 -7.73
C VAL A 22 5.00 -19.10 -7.41
N VAL A 23 5.16 -19.45 -6.13
CA VAL A 23 6.32 -20.20 -5.64
C VAL A 23 6.35 -21.61 -6.25
N GLY A 24 7.51 -21.98 -6.79
CA GLY A 24 7.72 -23.27 -7.47
C GLY A 24 7.21 -23.33 -8.92
N GLU A 25 6.49 -22.28 -9.39
CA GLU A 25 6.04 -22.17 -10.77
C GLU A 25 6.75 -21.04 -11.53
N THR A 26 6.78 -19.84 -10.94
CA THR A 26 7.36 -18.65 -11.56
C THR A 26 8.47 -18.01 -10.74
N ILE A 27 8.60 -18.33 -9.46
CA ILE A 27 9.71 -17.92 -8.59
C ILE A 27 10.21 -19.13 -7.79
N ASP A 28 11.53 -19.23 -7.64
CA ASP A 28 12.21 -20.21 -6.79
C ASP A 28 13.48 -19.60 -6.16
N ALA A 29 14.17 -20.37 -5.32
CA ALA A 29 15.37 -19.91 -4.65
C ALA A 29 16.51 -19.52 -5.62
N ASP A 30 16.64 -20.22 -6.77
CA ASP A 30 17.70 -19.92 -7.74
C ASP A 30 17.43 -18.61 -8.50
N PHE A 31 16.18 -18.38 -8.87
CA PHE A 31 15.74 -17.09 -9.43
C PHE A 31 15.98 -15.94 -8.45
N VAL A 32 15.54 -16.12 -7.20
CA VAL A 32 15.68 -15.09 -6.16
C VAL A 32 17.14 -14.82 -5.80
N ARG A 33 18.01 -15.85 -5.79
CA ARG A 33 19.46 -15.67 -5.63
C ARG A 33 20.03 -14.80 -6.75
N THR A 34 19.57 -15.01 -7.99
CA THR A 34 20.00 -14.22 -9.14
C THR A 34 19.52 -12.76 -9.01
N VAL A 35 18.28 -12.53 -8.55
CA VAL A 35 17.75 -11.18 -8.27
C VAL A 35 18.59 -10.50 -7.19
N GLY A 36 18.95 -11.20 -6.11
CA GLY A 36 19.80 -10.69 -5.03
C GLY A 36 21.19 -10.28 -5.53
N ALA A 37 21.81 -11.13 -6.36
CA ALA A 37 23.10 -10.79 -6.98
C ALA A 37 22.99 -9.60 -7.93
N ALA A 38 21.92 -9.52 -8.75
CA ALA A 38 21.72 -8.41 -9.68
C ALA A 38 21.51 -7.08 -8.95
N PHE A 39 20.68 -7.08 -7.91
CA PHE A 39 20.43 -5.87 -7.14
C PHE A 39 21.69 -5.42 -6.38
N ALA A 40 22.42 -6.36 -5.78
CA ALA A 40 23.71 -6.05 -5.13
C ALA A 40 24.75 -5.50 -6.11
N HIS A 41 24.80 -6.00 -7.34
CA HIS A 41 25.65 -5.45 -8.40
C HIS A 41 25.33 -3.98 -8.70
N ILE A 42 24.05 -3.64 -8.79
CA ILE A 42 23.60 -2.23 -8.97
C ILE A 42 24.00 -1.39 -7.78
N LEU A 43 23.63 -1.80 -6.57
CA LEU A 43 23.91 -1.07 -5.33
C LEU A 43 25.40 -0.78 -5.13
N ARG A 44 26.26 -1.76 -5.39
CA ARG A 44 27.70 -1.55 -5.33
C ARG A 44 28.21 -0.55 -6.36
N GLY A 45 27.61 -0.55 -7.57
CA GLY A 45 27.89 0.46 -8.58
C GLY A 45 27.51 1.89 -8.13
N GLU A 46 26.55 1.98 -7.24
CA GLU A 46 26.10 3.23 -6.60
C GLU A 46 26.90 3.58 -5.34
N GLY A 47 27.82 2.70 -4.89
CA GLY A 47 28.67 2.91 -3.72
C GLY A 47 28.12 2.32 -2.41
N GLU A 48 27.00 1.62 -2.48
CA GLU A 48 26.38 0.97 -1.32
C GLU A 48 27.18 -0.27 -0.89
N THR A 49 27.19 -0.54 0.40
CA THR A 49 27.93 -1.67 1.00
C THR A 49 27.04 -2.60 1.81
N THR A 50 25.80 -2.20 2.09
CA THR A 50 24.91 -2.90 3.02
C THR A 50 23.46 -2.90 2.50
N ILE A 51 22.74 -3.98 2.80
CA ILE A 51 21.30 -4.11 2.54
C ILE A 51 20.59 -4.76 3.73
N ALA A 52 19.46 -4.23 4.14
CA ALA A 52 18.56 -4.86 5.10
C ALA A 52 17.62 -5.84 4.38
N VAL A 53 17.42 -7.03 4.94
CA VAL A 53 16.55 -8.07 4.38
C VAL A 53 15.57 -8.54 5.45
N GLY A 54 14.28 -8.35 5.19
CA GLY A 54 13.19 -8.81 6.04
C GLY A 54 12.22 -9.72 5.28
N TYR A 55 11.39 -10.46 5.98
CA TYR A 55 10.41 -11.35 5.37
C TYR A 55 9.15 -11.48 6.21
N ASP A 56 8.01 -11.72 5.52
CA ASP A 56 6.73 -11.97 6.14
C ASP A 56 6.55 -13.42 6.60
N MET A 57 5.38 -13.72 7.19
CA MET A 57 5.04 -15.03 7.79
C MET A 57 4.79 -16.14 6.77
N ARG A 58 4.88 -15.91 5.45
CA ARG A 58 4.65 -16.95 4.43
C ARG A 58 5.67 -18.06 4.55
N PRO A 59 5.25 -19.36 4.42
CA PRO A 59 6.17 -20.50 4.59
C PRO A 59 7.39 -20.47 3.68
N SER A 60 7.29 -19.85 2.51
CA SER A 60 8.38 -19.72 1.53
C SER A 60 9.32 -18.54 1.78
N SER A 61 8.91 -17.57 2.58
CA SER A 61 9.65 -16.31 2.75
C SER A 61 11.06 -16.48 3.35
N PRO A 62 11.26 -17.32 4.38
CA PRO A 62 12.61 -17.52 4.95
C PRO A 62 13.62 -18.10 3.94
N GLU A 63 13.23 -19.12 3.14
CA GLU A 63 14.10 -19.72 2.13
C GLU A 63 14.45 -18.74 1.02
N LEU A 64 13.47 -17.98 0.55
CA LEU A 64 13.68 -16.97 -0.49
C LEU A 64 14.55 -15.82 -0.01
N ALA A 65 14.34 -15.32 1.21
CA ALA A 65 15.18 -14.29 1.83
C ALA A 65 16.63 -14.74 2.00
N GLN A 66 16.83 -16.00 2.42
CA GLN A 66 18.17 -16.60 2.50
C GLN A 66 18.84 -16.67 1.12
N ALA A 67 18.14 -17.16 0.10
CA ALA A 67 18.68 -17.24 -1.28
C ALA A 67 19.06 -15.85 -1.81
N PHE A 68 18.26 -14.83 -1.56
CA PHE A 68 18.59 -13.45 -1.90
C PHE A 68 19.87 -12.97 -1.19
N ALA A 69 19.98 -13.23 0.11
CA ALA A 69 21.16 -12.86 0.91
C ALA A 69 22.43 -13.56 0.38
N GLU A 70 22.34 -14.82 -0.03
CA GLU A 70 23.44 -15.55 -0.68
C GLU A 70 23.85 -14.87 -2.00
N GLY A 71 22.88 -14.46 -2.82
CA GLY A 71 23.15 -13.70 -4.05
C GLY A 71 23.81 -12.36 -3.75
N ALA A 72 23.28 -11.60 -2.80
CA ALA A 72 23.81 -10.28 -2.44
C ALA A 72 25.24 -10.37 -1.87
N THR A 73 25.50 -11.32 -0.96
CA THR A 73 26.82 -11.51 -0.37
C THR A 73 27.85 -12.00 -1.38
N SER A 74 27.45 -12.78 -2.40
CA SER A 74 28.33 -13.21 -3.49
C SER A 74 28.89 -12.03 -4.30
N GLN A 75 28.17 -10.91 -4.34
CA GLN A 75 28.59 -9.66 -4.98
C GLN A 75 29.33 -8.72 -4.01
N GLY A 76 29.61 -9.15 -2.78
CA GLY A 76 30.35 -8.40 -1.78
C GLY A 76 29.53 -7.41 -0.96
N LEU A 77 28.19 -7.47 -1.02
CA LEU A 77 27.31 -6.65 -0.19
C LEU A 77 27.11 -7.30 1.19
N HIS A 78 27.16 -6.53 2.26
CA HIS A 78 26.80 -7.02 3.59
C HIS A 78 25.29 -7.04 3.74
N VAL A 79 24.75 -8.09 4.38
CA VAL A 79 23.31 -8.26 4.62
C VAL A 79 23.01 -8.12 6.11
N ILE A 80 22.08 -7.27 6.46
CA ILE A 80 21.48 -7.19 7.79
C ILE A 80 20.16 -7.96 7.71
N ALA A 81 20.12 -9.17 8.26
CA ALA A 81 18.92 -9.99 8.33
C ALA A 81 18.04 -9.51 9.48
N LEU A 82 16.85 -9.00 9.16
CA LEU A 82 15.88 -8.51 10.15
C LEU A 82 14.97 -9.62 10.69
N GLY A 83 14.89 -10.75 9.98
CA GLY A 83 13.97 -11.83 10.34
C GLY A 83 12.52 -11.54 9.92
N LEU A 84 11.57 -12.00 10.73
CA LEU A 84 10.14 -11.68 10.57
C LEU A 84 9.91 -10.19 10.73
N THR A 85 9.33 -9.56 9.73
CA THR A 85 9.29 -8.10 9.60
C THR A 85 8.05 -7.70 8.79
N SER A 86 7.38 -6.60 9.12
CA SER A 86 6.39 -5.98 8.24
C SER A 86 7.05 -5.14 7.15
N THR A 87 6.30 -4.77 6.11
CA THR A 87 6.85 -3.94 5.02
C THR A 87 7.28 -2.56 5.53
N ASP A 88 6.49 -1.93 6.37
CA ASP A 88 6.81 -0.61 6.93
C ASP A 88 7.94 -0.67 7.98
N GLU A 89 8.08 -1.77 8.72
CA GLU A 89 9.23 -2.01 9.59
C GLU A 89 10.54 -2.15 8.79
N LEU A 90 10.51 -2.78 7.59
CA LEU A 90 11.65 -2.77 6.67
C LEU A 90 11.96 -1.34 6.19
N TYR A 91 10.95 -0.54 5.84
CA TYR A 91 11.17 0.85 5.44
C TYR A 91 11.79 1.68 6.56
N PHE A 92 11.35 1.45 7.81
CA PHE A 92 11.99 2.03 8.99
C PHE A 92 13.46 1.64 9.09
N ALA A 93 13.79 0.36 8.92
CA ALA A 93 15.16 -0.13 8.94
C ALA A 93 16.00 0.50 7.82
N ALA A 94 15.50 0.52 6.58
CA ALA A 94 16.19 1.13 5.44
C ALA A 94 16.43 2.64 5.63
N GLY A 95 15.47 3.33 6.25
CA GLY A 95 15.58 4.76 6.55
C GLY A 95 16.55 5.07 7.68
N THR A 96 16.50 4.32 8.79
CA THR A 96 17.30 4.60 9.98
C THR A 96 18.72 4.05 9.90
N LEU A 97 18.94 2.94 9.19
CA LEU A 97 20.26 2.36 8.97
C LEU A 97 20.97 2.95 7.75
N ASP A 98 20.30 3.83 7.02
CA ASP A 98 20.78 4.47 5.78
C ASP A 98 21.34 3.43 4.80
N CYS A 99 20.54 2.40 4.49
CA CYS A 99 20.92 1.32 3.58
C CYS A 99 19.74 0.90 2.70
N ALA A 100 20.04 0.16 1.64
CA ALA A 100 19.00 -0.45 0.81
C ALA A 100 18.19 -1.50 1.59
N GLY A 101 17.00 -1.85 1.07
CA GLY A 101 16.13 -2.84 1.69
C GLY A 101 15.50 -3.81 0.69
N ALA A 102 15.28 -5.05 1.13
CA ALA A 102 14.52 -6.07 0.41
C ALA A 102 13.53 -6.74 1.36
N MET A 103 12.23 -6.63 1.04
CA MET A 103 11.14 -7.23 1.79
C MET A 103 10.54 -8.41 1.02
N PHE A 104 10.55 -9.59 1.64
CA PHE A 104 9.95 -10.80 1.10
C PHE A 104 8.50 -10.90 1.53
N THR A 105 7.61 -10.61 0.60
CA THR A 105 6.16 -10.59 0.81
C THR A 105 5.42 -10.65 -0.53
N ALA A 106 4.18 -11.10 -0.50
CA ALA A 106 3.23 -10.87 -1.58
C ALA A 106 1.99 -10.09 -1.09
N SER A 107 2.14 -9.32 0.02
CA SER A 107 1.09 -8.48 0.61
C SER A 107 -0.22 -9.27 0.77
N HIS A 108 -1.28 -8.84 0.11
CA HIS A 108 -2.62 -9.43 0.16
C HIS A 108 -2.86 -10.61 -0.80
N ASN A 109 -1.87 -11.02 -1.57
CA ASN A 109 -2.05 -12.16 -2.49
C ASN A 109 -2.22 -13.48 -1.73
N PRO A 110 -2.93 -14.48 -2.32
CA PRO A 110 -3.08 -15.81 -1.74
C PRO A 110 -1.76 -16.47 -1.33
N ALA A 111 -1.83 -17.46 -0.44
CA ALA A 111 -0.68 -18.15 0.18
C ALA A 111 0.39 -18.70 -0.79
N LYS A 112 -0.01 -19.12 -2.00
CA LYS A 112 0.91 -19.65 -3.01
C LYS A 112 1.83 -18.63 -3.65
N TYR A 113 1.55 -17.33 -3.48
CA TYR A 113 2.38 -16.24 -4.00
C TYR A 113 3.46 -15.84 -3.01
N ASN A 114 4.58 -15.35 -3.57
CA ASN A 114 5.56 -14.56 -2.84
C ASN A 114 6.15 -13.49 -3.77
N GLY A 115 7.00 -12.63 -3.24
CA GLY A 115 7.58 -11.55 -4.01
C GLY A 115 8.67 -10.81 -3.25
N ILE A 116 9.20 -9.76 -3.87
CA ILE A 116 10.24 -8.93 -3.29
C ILE A 116 9.91 -7.47 -3.57
N LYS A 117 9.72 -6.69 -2.51
CA LYS A 117 9.72 -5.21 -2.59
C LYS A 117 11.15 -4.73 -2.32
N LEU A 118 11.69 -3.91 -3.22
CA LEU A 118 13.04 -3.37 -3.12
C LEU A 118 13.01 -1.86 -2.88
N CYS A 119 13.89 -1.39 -2.03
CA CYS A 119 14.14 0.03 -1.86
C CYS A 119 15.65 0.33 -1.73
N ARG A 120 16.03 1.57 -2.03
CA ARG A 120 17.34 2.14 -1.72
C ARG A 120 17.33 2.74 -0.30
N ALA A 121 18.45 3.25 0.15
CA ALA A 121 18.56 4.00 1.38
C ALA A 121 17.48 5.08 1.48
N GLY A 122 17.01 5.37 2.70
CA GLY A 122 15.89 6.28 2.92
C GLY A 122 14.55 5.74 2.41
N ALA A 123 14.38 4.42 2.31
CA ALA A 123 13.18 3.74 1.81
C ALA A 123 12.74 4.17 0.38
N THR A 124 13.67 4.68 -0.43
CA THR A 124 13.38 5.12 -1.80
C THR A 124 13.02 3.92 -2.69
N PRO A 125 11.82 3.87 -3.30
CA PRO A 125 11.36 2.69 -4.01
C PRO A 125 12.18 2.40 -5.27
N VAL A 126 12.32 1.11 -5.61
CA VAL A 126 12.90 0.64 -6.88
C VAL A 126 11.76 0.28 -7.84
N SER A 127 11.78 0.87 -9.03
CA SER A 127 10.81 0.61 -10.11
C SER A 127 11.51 0.06 -11.35
N THR A 128 10.74 -0.23 -12.39
CA THR A 128 11.29 -0.62 -13.70
C THR A 128 12.36 0.35 -14.18
N ASP A 129 12.09 1.67 -14.08
CA ASP A 129 12.98 2.71 -14.59
C ASP A 129 14.16 3.00 -13.65
N THR A 130 14.11 2.52 -12.41
CA THR A 130 15.11 2.83 -11.39
C THR A 130 15.88 1.59 -10.88
N GLY A 131 15.78 0.44 -11.56
CA GLY A 131 16.57 -0.75 -11.22
C GLY A 131 15.93 -2.08 -11.57
N LEU A 132 14.60 -2.25 -11.47
CA LEU A 132 13.96 -3.54 -11.81
C LEU A 132 14.17 -3.94 -13.28
N GLY A 133 14.23 -2.97 -14.21
CA GLY A 133 14.55 -3.23 -15.61
C GLY A 133 15.98 -3.77 -15.80
N ASP A 134 16.95 -3.24 -15.07
CA ASP A 134 18.33 -3.74 -15.08
C ASP A 134 18.44 -5.12 -14.43
N ILE A 135 17.71 -5.36 -13.32
CA ILE A 135 17.62 -6.68 -12.71
C ILE A 135 17.06 -7.69 -13.70
N ALA A 136 15.95 -7.36 -14.40
CA ALA A 136 15.35 -8.24 -15.38
C ALA A 136 16.32 -8.60 -16.52
N ARG A 137 17.07 -7.62 -17.01
CA ARG A 137 18.11 -7.85 -18.02
C ARG A 137 19.20 -8.79 -17.50
N MET A 138 19.71 -8.55 -16.28
CA MET A 138 20.76 -9.42 -15.69
C MET A 138 20.27 -10.83 -15.37
N VAL A 139 19.01 -11.02 -15.05
CA VAL A 139 18.42 -12.37 -14.90
C VAL A 139 18.47 -13.15 -16.21
N LEU A 140 18.26 -12.49 -17.37
CA LEU A 140 18.30 -13.14 -18.69
C LEU A 140 19.72 -13.31 -19.23
N GLU A 141 20.58 -12.34 -19.06
CA GLU A 141 21.91 -12.28 -19.66
C GLU A 141 23.00 -12.81 -18.76
N GLY A 142 22.73 -12.97 -17.46
CA GLY A 142 23.67 -13.29 -16.41
C GLY A 142 24.15 -12.05 -15.65
N VAL A 143 24.31 -12.19 -14.35
CA VAL A 143 24.86 -11.13 -13.48
C VAL A 143 26.37 -11.05 -13.68
N PRO A 144 26.96 -9.87 -13.91
CA PRO A 144 28.41 -9.74 -14.01
C PRO A 144 29.09 -10.23 -12.73
N ALA A 145 30.20 -10.95 -12.90
CA ALA A 145 31.02 -11.35 -11.75
C ALA A 145 31.59 -10.11 -11.03
N PRO A 146 31.70 -10.15 -9.71
CA PRO A 146 32.40 -9.08 -8.97
C PRO A 146 33.89 -9.04 -9.41
N ALA A 147 34.52 -7.89 -9.25
CA ALA A 147 35.94 -7.78 -9.53
C ALA A 147 36.76 -8.68 -8.57
N ASP A 148 37.98 -9.12 -9.01
CA ASP A 148 38.76 -10.12 -8.29
C ASP A 148 39.18 -9.68 -6.86
N ASP A 149 39.19 -8.38 -6.58
CA ASP A 149 39.51 -7.80 -5.28
C ASP A 149 38.31 -7.64 -4.35
N VAL A 150 37.12 -7.98 -4.81
CA VAL A 150 35.87 -7.90 -4.03
C VAL A 150 35.75 -9.13 -3.16
N ALA A 151 35.91 -8.99 -1.85
CA ALA A 151 35.60 -10.07 -0.93
C ALA A 151 34.08 -10.31 -0.85
N ALA A 152 33.68 -11.55 -0.62
CA ALA A 152 32.29 -11.88 -0.34
C ALA A 152 31.79 -11.10 0.90
N GLY A 153 30.54 -10.65 0.85
CA GLY A 153 29.89 -10.04 1.99
C GLY A 153 29.62 -11.06 3.11
N HIS A 154 29.04 -10.58 4.18
CA HIS A 154 28.61 -11.42 5.30
C HIS A 154 27.20 -11.05 5.72
N VAL A 155 26.55 -11.95 6.48
CA VAL A 155 25.22 -11.74 7.05
C VAL A 155 25.38 -11.47 8.54
N THR A 156 24.67 -10.44 9.03
CA THR A 156 24.48 -10.18 10.45
C THR A 156 22.99 -10.10 10.76
N GLU A 157 22.58 -10.42 11.98
CA GLU A 157 21.20 -10.33 12.41
C GLU A 157 20.96 -9.05 13.20
N LYS A 158 19.80 -8.44 13.04
CA LYS A 158 19.37 -7.28 13.83
C LYS A 158 17.85 -7.28 13.99
N ASP A 159 17.39 -7.31 15.23
CA ASP A 159 15.99 -7.04 15.58
C ASP A 159 15.78 -5.52 15.64
N VAL A 160 14.78 -5.01 14.95
CA VAL A 160 14.44 -3.58 14.90
C VAL A 160 13.04 -3.28 15.43
N LEU A 161 12.26 -4.30 15.83
CA LEU A 161 10.87 -4.15 16.23
C LEU A 161 10.67 -3.16 17.38
N ALA A 162 11.50 -3.21 18.41
CA ALA A 162 11.37 -2.31 19.56
C ALA A 162 11.70 -0.85 19.19
N ASP A 163 12.72 -0.64 18.37
CA ASP A 163 13.13 0.68 17.89
C ASP A 163 12.04 1.25 16.94
N TYR A 164 11.51 0.43 16.03
CA TYR A 164 10.40 0.76 15.15
C TYR A 164 9.15 1.17 15.94
N ALA A 165 8.74 0.36 16.92
CA ALA A 165 7.58 0.65 17.74
C ALA A 165 7.74 1.96 18.53
N THR A 166 8.93 2.23 19.04
CA THR A 166 9.23 3.50 19.73
C THR A 166 9.17 4.67 18.76
N PHE A 167 9.76 4.53 17.58
CA PHE A 167 9.73 5.56 16.55
C PHE A 167 8.30 5.93 16.14
N LEU A 168 7.41 4.94 15.94
CA LEU A 168 6.02 5.21 15.57
C LEU A 168 5.25 5.92 16.69
N ARG A 169 5.43 5.51 17.95
CA ARG A 169 4.80 6.18 19.11
C ARG A 169 5.28 7.62 19.28
N ASP A 170 6.56 7.89 19.00
CA ASP A 170 7.13 9.24 19.05
C ASP A 170 6.65 10.10 17.88
N LEU A 171 6.41 9.46 16.71
CA LEU A 171 5.92 10.13 15.51
C LEU A 171 4.47 10.59 15.66
N VAL A 172 3.60 9.76 16.25
CA VAL A 172 2.18 10.05 16.44
C VAL A 172 1.79 9.77 17.88
N LEU A 173 1.70 10.83 18.68
CA LEU A 173 1.27 10.72 20.08
C LEU A 173 -0.24 10.49 20.15
N VAL A 174 -0.66 9.39 20.74
CA VAL A 174 -2.07 9.12 21.06
C VAL A 174 -2.33 9.54 22.51
N PRO A 175 -3.27 10.48 22.77
CA PRO A 175 -3.65 10.87 24.13
C PRO A 175 -4.14 9.67 24.96
N THR A 176 -3.81 9.63 26.22
CA THR A 176 -4.15 8.52 27.15
C THR A 176 -5.31 8.81 28.09
N ASP A 177 -5.86 10.02 28.04
CA ASP A 177 -6.95 10.47 28.91
C ASP A 177 -8.25 9.72 28.61
N ARG A 178 -8.52 9.44 27.33
CA ARG A 178 -9.59 8.55 26.87
C ARG A 178 -9.01 7.16 26.61
N LYS A 179 -9.48 6.17 27.35
CA LYS A 179 -9.12 4.77 27.10
C LYS A 179 -9.97 4.22 25.96
N LEU A 180 -9.32 3.89 24.86
CA LEU A 180 -9.97 3.26 23.70
C LEU A 180 -9.88 1.74 23.79
N VAL A 181 -10.98 1.06 23.42
CA VAL A 181 -11.01 -0.37 23.15
C VAL A 181 -10.85 -0.55 21.64
N VAL A 182 -9.78 -1.21 21.20
CA VAL A 182 -9.40 -1.34 19.80
C VAL A 182 -9.50 -2.79 19.35
N ALA A 183 -10.48 -3.14 18.54
CA ALA A 183 -10.55 -4.44 17.88
C ALA A 183 -9.57 -4.46 16.70
N VAL A 184 -8.73 -5.49 16.58
CA VAL A 184 -7.75 -5.56 15.50
C VAL A 184 -7.79 -6.92 14.84
N ASP A 185 -8.00 -6.93 13.54
CA ASP A 185 -7.86 -8.10 12.67
C ASP A 185 -6.50 -8.06 11.98
N ALA A 186 -5.62 -8.97 12.35
CA ALA A 186 -4.31 -9.13 11.74
C ALA A 186 -4.31 -10.07 10.52
N ALA A 187 -5.44 -10.68 10.18
CA ALA A 187 -5.59 -11.64 9.07
C ALA A 187 -4.49 -12.73 9.04
N ASN A 188 -4.02 -13.19 10.20
CA ASN A 188 -2.85 -14.06 10.34
C ASN A 188 -1.53 -13.48 9.74
N GLY A 189 -1.52 -12.18 9.47
CA GLY A 189 -0.43 -11.41 8.86
C GLY A 189 0.50 -10.74 9.88
N MET A 190 1.39 -9.89 9.36
CA MET A 190 2.46 -9.27 10.15
C MET A 190 1.96 -8.30 11.22
N ALA A 191 0.72 -7.79 11.12
CA ALA A 191 0.11 -6.99 12.18
C ALA A 191 -0.01 -7.75 13.52
N GLY A 192 -0.09 -9.11 13.48
CA GLY A 192 -0.03 -9.94 14.69
C GLY A 192 1.26 -9.77 15.48
N LEU A 193 2.37 -9.41 14.82
CA LEU A 193 3.67 -9.12 15.45
C LEU A 193 3.79 -7.63 15.80
N THR A 194 3.46 -6.73 14.88
CA THR A 194 3.77 -5.31 15.02
C THR A 194 2.77 -4.54 15.86
N VAL A 195 1.47 -4.87 15.81
CA VAL A 195 0.43 -4.18 16.61
C VAL A 195 0.68 -4.26 18.11
N PRO A 196 0.99 -5.43 18.72
CA PRO A 196 1.28 -5.51 20.16
C PRO A 196 2.48 -4.64 20.56
N ALA A 197 3.51 -4.56 19.72
CA ALA A 197 4.70 -3.75 19.97
C ALA A 197 4.40 -2.25 19.91
N VAL A 198 3.60 -1.81 18.91
CA VAL A 198 3.32 -0.39 18.65
C VAL A 198 2.22 0.13 19.59
N LEU A 199 1.10 -0.58 19.74
CA LEU A 199 -0.02 -0.11 20.58
C LEU A 199 0.22 -0.32 22.08
N GLY A 200 1.15 -1.21 22.47
CA GLY A 200 1.61 -1.35 23.85
C GLY A 200 0.47 -1.62 24.86
N ASP A 201 0.28 -0.69 25.80
CA ASP A 201 -0.69 -0.83 26.90
C ASP A 201 -2.15 -0.47 26.52
N MET A 202 -2.45 -0.18 25.24
CA MET A 202 -3.83 0.06 24.79
C MET A 202 -4.67 -1.21 24.94
N ASP A 203 -5.99 -1.07 25.18
CA ASP A 203 -6.91 -2.21 25.29
C ASP A 203 -7.21 -2.81 23.91
N VAL A 204 -6.26 -3.60 23.39
CA VAL A 204 -6.39 -4.30 22.10
C VAL A 204 -7.16 -5.59 22.25
N ARG A 205 -8.19 -5.78 21.41
CA ARG A 205 -8.95 -7.03 21.23
C ARG A 205 -8.44 -7.74 19.99
N PRO A 206 -7.61 -8.78 20.12
CA PRO A 206 -6.95 -9.42 18.98
C PRO A 206 -7.89 -10.39 18.25
N LEU A 207 -7.88 -10.30 16.92
CA LEU A 207 -8.52 -11.26 16.02
C LEU A 207 -7.46 -11.75 15.01
N TYR A 208 -7.28 -13.08 14.92
CA TYR A 208 -6.34 -13.73 13.99
C TYR A 208 -4.88 -13.25 14.07
N PHE A 209 -4.35 -13.08 15.30
CA PHE A 209 -2.97 -12.60 15.53
C PHE A 209 -1.90 -13.69 15.38
N GLU A 210 -2.26 -14.97 15.33
CA GLU A 210 -1.30 -16.03 15.06
C GLU A 210 -0.75 -15.87 13.63
N LEU A 211 0.57 -15.78 13.49
CA LEU A 211 1.22 -15.63 12.19
C LEU A 211 1.11 -16.94 11.39
N ASP A 212 0.33 -16.93 10.32
CA ASP A 212 0.15 -18.09 9.44
C ASP A 212 -0.05 -17.66 7.98
N GLY A 213 1.00 -17.76 7.19
CA GLY A 213 0.96 -17.41 5.76
C GLY A 213 0.11 -18.32 4.88
N THR A 214 -0.60 -19.29 5.47
CA THR A 214 -1.65 -20.08 4.77
C THR A 214 -3.01 -19.40 4.81
N PHE A 215 -3.18 -18.35 5.67
CA PHE A 215 -4.40 -17.57 5.84
C PHE A 215 -5.64 -18.42 6.13
N PRO A 216 -5.65 -19.19 7.26
CA PRO A 216 -6.68 -20.20 7.52
C PRO A 216 -8.08 -19.64 7.79
N ASN A 217 -8.21 -18.35 8.13
CA ASN A 217 -9.48 -17.74 8.49
C ASN A 217 -10.12 -17.03 7.30
N HIS A 218 -9.42 -16.07 6.71
CA HIS A 218 -9.80 -15.37 5.48
C HIS A 218 -8.56 -14.85 4.76
N GLU A 219 -8.71 -14.45 3.50
CA GLU A 219 -7.61 -13.83 2.74
C GLU A 219 -7.19 -12.50 3.40
N ALA A 220 -5.90 -12.23 3.45
CA ALA A 220 -5.34 -11.00 4.03
C ALA A 220 -5.51 -9.79 3.09
N ASN A 221 -6.73 -9.60 2.59
CA ASN A 221 -7.09 -8.53 1.66
C ASN A 221 -8.32 -7.75 2.16
N PRO A 222 -8.16 -6.78 3.07
CA PRO A 222 -9.27 -6.00 3.62
C PRO A 222 -9.99 -5.11 2.58
N LEU A 223 -9.44 -4.96 1.37
CA LEU A 223 -10.13 -4.25 0.27
C LEU A 223 -11.34 -5.01 -0.23
N ASP A 224 -11.36 -6.34 -0.11
CA ASP A 224 -12.53 -7.16 -0.40
C ASP A 224 -13.46 -7.17 0.82
N PRO A 225 -14.69 -6.63 0.72
CA PRO A 225 -15.60 -6.50 1.87
C PRO A 225 -15.90 -7.81 2.61
N LYS A 226 -15.82 -8.96 1.92
CA LYS A 226 -16.03 -10.27 2.55
C LYS A 226 -15.02 -10.55 3.67
N ASN A 227 -13.80 -10.00 3.58
CA ASN A 227 -12.73 -10.18 4.53
C ASN A 227 -12.81 -9.22 5.74
N LEU A 228 -13.75 -8.26 5.73
CA LEU A 228 -14.03 -7.37 6.86
C LEU A 228 -15.17 -7.87 7.76
N VAL A 229 -15.96 -8.84 7.30
CA VAL A 229 -17.19 -9.28 8.00
C VAL A 229 -16.91 -9.74 9.42
N ASP A 230 -15.82 -10.48 9.64
CA ASP A 230 -15.47 -10.96 10.97
C ASP A 230 -15.07 -9.80 11.88
N LEU A 231 -14.27 -8.84 11.41
CA LEU A 231 -13.92 -7.66 12.19
C LEU A 231 -15.13 -6.79 12.50
N GLN A 232 -16.03 -6.55 11.53
CA GLN A 232 -17.25 -5.77 11.73
C GLN A 232 -18.07 -6.33 12.89
N LYS A 233 -18.32 -7.64 12.86
CA LYS A 233 -19.04 -8.36 13.92
C LYS A 233 -18.28 -8.33 15.25
N PHE A 234 -16.96 -8.60 15.20
CA PHE A 234 -16.12 -8.65 16.40
C PHE A 234 -16.03 -7.27 17.08
N THR A 235 -15.93 -6.17 16.32
CA THR A 235 -15.93 -4.79 16.86
C THR A 235 -17.18 -4.53 17.70
N VAL A 236 -18.36 -4.88 17.18
CA VAL A 236 -19.64 -4.70 17.91
C VAL A 236 -19.71 -5.64 19.13
N GLU A 237 -19.35 -6.91 18.98
CA GLU A 237 -19.40 -7.91 20.06
C GLU A 237 -18.46 -7.56 21.22
N GLN A 238 -17.31 -6.95 20.93
CA GLN A 238 -16.36 -6.54 21.96
C GLN A 238 -16.67 -5.16 22.56
N GLY A 239 -17.67 -4.44 22.03
CA GLY A 239 -17.95 -3.05 22.40
C GLY A 239 -16.74 -2.14 22.15
N ALA A 240 -16.01 -2.40 21.07
CA ALA A 240 -14.83 -1.64 20.73
C ALA A 240 -15.20 -0.25 20.17
N ASP A 241 -14.37 0.75 20.47
CA ASP A 241 -14.52 2.11 19.93
C ASP A 241 -14.15 2.18 18.46
N ILE A 242 -13.34 1.24 17.97
CA ILE A 242 -12.81 1.17 16.62
C ILE A 242 -12.37 -0.26 16.28
N GLY A 243 -12.55 -0.67 15.03
CA GLY A 243 -11.94 -1.86 14.44
C GLY A 243 -10.86 -1.47 13.42
N LEU A 244 -9.73 -2.16 13.45
CA LEU A 244 -8.61 -2.00 12.51
C LEU A 244 -8.34 -3.32 11.81
N ALA A 245 -8.32 -3.33 10.48
CA ALA A 245 -7.91 -4.49 9.67
C ALA A 245 -6.64 -4.17 8.90
N PHE A 246 -5.68 -5.09 8.96
CA PHE A 246 -4.41 -4.97 8.23
C PHE A 246 -4.34 -6.03 7.12
N ASP A 247 -3.59 -5.72 6.07
CA ASP A 247 -3.25 -6.74 5.07
C ASP A 247 -2.05 -7.59 5.50
N GLY A 248 -1.64 -8.54 4.65
CA GLY A 248 -0.69 -9.58 5.05
C GLY A 248 0.66 -9.07 5.53
N ASP A 249 1.19 -8.00 4.93
CA ASP A 249 2.47 -7.38 5.30
C ASP A 249 2.32 -6.06 6.08
N ALA A 250 1.08 -5.73 6.48
CA ALA A 250 0.69 -4.65 7.38
C ALA A 250 1.05 -3.22 6.91
N ASP A 251 1.28 -3.00 5.62
CA ASP A 251 1.51 -1.66 5.08
C ASP A 251 0.21 -0.88 4.82
N ARG A 252 -0.96 -1.56 4.93
CA ARG A 252 -2.29 -0.96 4.81
C ARG A 252 -3.12 -1.15 6.07
N CYS A 253 -3.95 -0.14 6.39
CA CYS A 253 -4.91 -0.19 7.48
C CYS A 253 -6.30 0.24 7.00
N PHE A 254 -7.29 -0.60 7.25
CA PHE A 254 -8.70 -0.33 7.04
C PHE A 254 -9.40 -0.17 8.38
N VAL A 255 -10.41 0.66 8.42
CA VAL A 255 -11.07 1.07 9.66
C VAL A 255 -12.54 0.68 9.63
N VAL A 256 -13.04 0.22 10.77
CA VAL A 256 -14.44 -0.08 11.03
C VAL A 256 -14.88 0.75 12.25
N ASP A 257 -16.04 1.38 12.19
CA ASP A 257 -16.56 2.18 13.30
C ASP A 257 -17.15 1.29 14.43
N GLU A 258 -17.55 1.90 15.53
CA GLU A 258 -18.12 1.20 16.71
C GLU A 258 -19.44 0.49 16.42
N ARG A 259 -20.08 0.78 15.27
CA ARG A 259 -21.32 0.13 14.81
C ARG A 259 -21.04 -1.07 13.90
N GLY A 260 -19.77 -1.30 13.56
CA GLY A 260 -19.35 -2.34 12.62
C GLY A 260 -19.44 -1.89 11.16
N GLU A 261 -19.56 -0.57 10.89
CA GLU A 261 -19.61 -0.06 9.53
C GLU A 261 -18.20 0.30 9.03
N PRO A 262 -17.81 -0.11 7.80
CA PRO A 262 -16.51 0.23 7.23
C PRO A 262 -16.39 1.74 6.98
N VAL A 263 -15.25 2.30 7.37
CA VAL A 263 -14.90 3.70 7.10
C VAL A 263 -14.11 3.79 5.80
N SER A 264 -14.51 4.69 4.91
CA SER A 264 -13.83 4.90 3.62
C SER A 264 -12.35 5.28 3.81
N ALA A 265 -11.44 4.65 3.06
CA ALA A 265 -10.04 5.03 3.04
C ALA A 265 -9.83 6.50 2.59
N SER A 266 -10.74 7.03 1.78
CA SER A 266 -10.75 8.45 1.42
C SER A 266 -11.07 9.34 2.62
N SER A 267 -12.03 8.94 3.47
CA SER A 267 -12.38 9.67 4.68
C SER A 267 -11.22 9.68 5.68
N ILE A 268 -10.53 8.54 5.83
CA ILE A 268 -9.29 8.46 6.63
C ILE A 268 -8.20 9.37 6.03
N SER A 269 -8.04 9.41 4.71
CA SER A 269 -7.10 10.34 4.04
C SER A 269 -7.46 11.80 4.32
N GLY A 270 -8.74 12.14 4.36
CA GLY A 270 -9.22 13.47 4.73
C GLY A 270 -8.86 13.86 6.16
N LEU A 271 -9.10 12.97 7.12
CA LEU A 271 -8.75 13.15 8.53
C LEU A 271 -7.24 13.34 8.71
N ILE A 272 -6.42 12.47 8.10
CA ILE A 272 -4.95 12.57 8.21
C ILE A 272 -4.45 13.85 7.54
N ALA A 273 -5.02 14.23 6.37
CA ALA A 273 -4.68 15.48 5.68
C ALA A 273 -4.96 16.70 6.56
N GLN A 274 -6.11 16.76 7.23
CA GLN A 274 -6.46 17.84 8.17
C GLN A 274 -5.47 17.92 9.34
N ARG A 275 -5.16 16.76 9.96
CA ARG A 275 -4.17 16.70 11.06
C ARG A 275 -2.78 17.14 10.59
N THR A 276 -2.37 16.70 9.40
CA THR A 276 -1.09 17.09 8.79
C THR A 276 -1.04 18.59 8.52
N LEU A 277 -2.11 19.19 8.01
CA LEU A 277 -2.19 20.62 7.73
C LEU A 277 -2.28 21.47 9.00
N ALA A 278 -2.85 20.95 10.08
CA ALA A 278 -2.81 21.60 11.40
C ALA A 278 -1.37 21.71 11.94
N ALA A 279 -0.55 20.65 11.74
CA ALA A 279 0.87 20.64 12.11
C ALA A 279 1.76 21.41 11.11
N HIS A 280 1.42 21.39 9.82
CA HIS A 280 2.19 21.98 8.72
C HIS A 280 1.31 22.86 7.82
N PRO A 281 0.93 24.08 8.25
CA PRO A 281 0.06 24.95 7.48
C PRO A 281 0.61 25.23 6.07
N GLY A 282 -0.27 25.12 5.05
CA GLY A 282 0.10 25.36 3.67
C GLY A 282 0.82 24.18 2.99
N ALA A 283 0.98 23.03 3.66
CA ALA A 283 1.68 21.89 3.09
C ALA A 283 0.97 21.32 1.85
N THR A 284 1.74 20.66 1.00
CA THR A 284 1.24 19.86 -0.11
C THR A 284 0.82 18.48 0.41
N ILE A 285 -0.37 18.05 -0.02
CA ILE A 285 -0.94 16.74 0.24
C ILE A 285 -1.26 16.06 -1.09
N ILE A 286 -0.88 14.80 -1.22
CA ILE A 286 -1.11 14.01 -2.45
C ILE A 286 -2.31 13.10 -2.26
N HIS A 287 -3.10 12.95 -3.32
CA HIS A 287 -4.14 11.94 -3.41
C HIS A 287 -4.19 11.32 -4.81
N ASN A 288 -4.62 10.09 -4.94
CA ASN A 288 -4.79 9.51 -6.26
C ASN A 288 -6.11 9.97 -6.93
N LEU A 289 -6.24 9.67 -8.22
CA LEU A 289 -7.32 10.19 -9.05
C LEU A 289 -8.71 9.62 -8.75
N ILE A 290 -8.79 8.50 -8.03
CA ILE A 290 -10.04 7.84 -7.61
C ILE A 290 -10.33 7.99 -6.11
N THR A 291 -9.52 8.76 -5.41
CA THR A 291 -9.83 9.25 -4.06
C THR A 291 -11.03 10.19 -4.11
N SER A 292 -11.91 10.15 -3.11
CA SER A 292 -13.08 11.02 -3.01
C SER A 292 -12.75 12.52 -3.20
N GLN A 293 -13.66 13.23 -3.86
CA GLN A 293 -13.59 14.69 -4.00
C GLN A 293 -13.58 15.42 -2.64
N ALA A 294 -14.07 14.78 -1.58
CA ALA A 294 -14.00 15.31 -0.22
C ALA A 294 -12.54 15.62 0.20
N VAL A 295 -11.57 14.79 -0.23
CA VAL A 295 -10.16 14.96 0.16
C VAL A 295 -9.57 16.28 -0.35
N PRO A 296 -9.56 16.61 -1.66
CA PRO A 296 -9.07 17.90 -2.12
C PRO A 296 -9.90 19.09 -1.60
N GLU A 297 -11.20 18.93 -1.32
CA GLU A 297 -12.01 19.98 -0.68
C GLU A 297 -11.51 20.27 0.74
N ILE A 298 -11.32 19.22 1.57
CA ILE A 298 -10.78 19.34 2.93
C ILE A 298 -9.39 19.99 2.90
N ILE A 299 -8.51 19.54 2.00
CA ILE A 299 -7.16 20.14 1.88
C ILE A 299 -7.25 21.63 1.58
N ALA A 300 -8.15 22.05 0.67
CA ALA A 300 -8.33 23.46 0.34
C ALA A 300 -8.95 24.27 1.50
N GLU A 301 -9.93 23.72 2.20
CA GLU A 301 -10.56 24.32 3.39
C GLU A 301 -9.54 24.55 4.51
N GLN A 302 -8.56 23.65 4.66
CA GLN A 302 -7.47 23.74 5.63
C GLN A 302 -6.27 24.59 5.11
N GLY A 303 -6.39 25.21 3.93
CA GLY A 303 -5.36 26.08 3.35
C GLY A 303 -4.14 25.32 2.81
N GLY A 304 -4.26 24.02 2.54
CA GLY A 304 -3.22 23.19 1.92
C GLY A 304 -3.25 23.21 0.40
N VAL A 305 -2.28 22.53 -0.21
CA VAL A 305 -2.17 22.35 -1.66
C VAL A 305 -2.45 20.89 -2.01
N ALA A 306 -3.56 20.62 -2.71
CA ALA A 306 -3.88 19.28 -3.19
C ALA A 306 -3.16 18.98 -4.50
N VAL A 307 -2.46 17.84 -4.58
CA VAL A 307 -1.83 17.35 -5.79
C VAL A 307 -2.37 15.97 -6.12
N ARG A 308 -2.92 15.83 -7.33
CA ARG A 308 -3.57 14.62 -7.81
C ARG A 308 -2.60 13.78 -8.65
N THR A 309 -2.52 12.47 -8.39
CA THR A 309 -1.65 11.54 -9.11
C THR A 309 -2.43 10.42 -9.80
N ARG A 310 -1.72 9.65 -10.63
CA ARG A 310 -2.16 8.33 -11.10
C ARG A 310 -2.30 7.37 -9.91
N VAL A 311 -3.05 6.28 -10.11
CA VAL A 311 -3.14 5.18 -9.15
C VAL A 311 -1.82 4.39 -9.12
N GLY A 312 -1.28 4.16 -7.93
CA GLY A 312 -0.11 3.32 -7.70
C GLY A 312 0.94 3.98 -6.81
N HIS A 313 1.45 3.20 -5.87
CA HIS A 313 2.32 3.66 -4.78
C HIS A 313 3.61 4.36 -5.25
N SER A 314 4.21 3.92 -6.37
CA SER A 314 5.42 4.56 -6.89
C SER A 314 5.17 5.99 -7.41
N TYR A 315 3.99 6.25 -8.00
CA TYR A 315 3.63 7.59 -8.45
C TYR A 315 3.46 8.54 -7.27
N ILE A 316 2.86 8.08 -6.17
CA ILE A 316 2.70 8.89 -4.96
C ILE A 316 4.06 9.20 -4.35
N LYS A 317 4.92 8.19 -4.13
CA LYS A 317 6.26 8.39 -3.56
C LYS A 317 7.12 9.33 -4.41
N ALA A 318 7.10 9.16 -5.75
CA ALA A 318 7.82 10.05 -6.67
C ALA A 318 7.29 11.49 -6.59
N GLU A 319 5.97 11.67 -6.53
CA GLU A 319 5.35 12.99 -6.44
C GLU A 319 5.59 13.63 -5.07
N MET A 320 5.61 12.85 -3.97
CA MET A 320 6.02 13.34 -2.66
C MET A 320 7.46 13.87 -2.68
N ALA A 321 8.40 13.12 -3.25
CA ALA A 321 9.78 13.55 -3.39
C ALA A 321 9.93 14.81 -4.26
N ARG A 322 9.15 14.92 -5.35
CA ARG A 322 9.19 16.07 -6.26
C ARG A 322 8.61 17.35 -5.65
N THR A 323 7.53 17.22 -4.87
CA THR A 323 6.77 18.37 -4.35
C THR A 323 7.10 18.74 -2.91
N GLY A 324 7.79 17.86 -2.18
CA GLY A 324 7.99 17.99 -0.73
C GLY A 324 6.69 17.80 0.05
N ALA A 325 5.73 17.04 -0.50
CA ALA A 325 4.46 16.78 0.16
C ALA A 325 4.66 16.09 1.51
N ARG A 326 3.83 16.45 2.48
CA ARG A 326 3.92 15.92 3.86
C ARG A 326 3.16 14.61 4.05
N PHE A 327 2.09 14.42 3.26
CA PHE A 327 1.23 13.25 3.31
C PHE A 327 0.72 12.89 1.92
N GLY A 328 0.49 11.60 1.68
CA GLY A 328 -0.18 11.07 0.52
C GLY A 328 -1.17 9.98 0.90
N GLY A 329 -2.36 9.95 0.30
CA GLY A 329 -3.38 8.95 0.57
C GLY A 329 -3.96 8.33 -0.70
N GLU A 330 -4.26 7.02 -0.64
CA GLU A 330 -4.93 6.29 -1.71
C GLU A 330 -6.28 5.72 -1.24
N HIS A 331 -7.21 5.56 -2.16
CA HIS A 331 -8.47 4.85 -1.91
C HIS A 331 -8.25 3.37 -1.51
N SER A 332 -7.08 2.81 -1.81
CA SER A 332 -6.67 1.43 -1.48
C SER A 332 -6.10 1.27 -0.07
N ALA A 333 -6.23 2.32 0.78
CA ALA A 333 -5.73 2.38 2.15
C ALA A 333 -4.21 2.28 2.30
N HIS A 334 -3.45 2.72 1.29
CA HIS A 334 -2.04 3.09 1.47
C HIS A 334 -1.96 4.56 1.88
N TYR A 335 -1.19 4.83 2.93
CA TYR A 335 -1.00 6.16 3.51
C TYR A 335 0.49 6.42 3.69
N TYR A 336 1.00 7.47 3.03
CA TYR A 336 2.42 7.80 2.90
C TYR A 336 2.74 9.03 3.73
N PHE A 337 3.82 8.98 4.49
CA PHE A 337 4.19 10.03 5.43
C PHE A 337 5.62 10.53 5.18
N ALA A 338 5.78 11.85 5.01
CA ALA A 338 7.11 12.43 4.83
C ALA A 338 8.02 12.19 6.05
N ASP A 339 7.44 12.22 7.26
CA ASP A 339 8.15 11.97 8.50
C ASP A 339 8.44 10.47 8.74
N PHE A 340 7.91 9.61 7.86
CA PHE A 340 8.20 8.18 7.76
C PHE A 340 8.87 7.86 6.41
N PHE A 341 9.93 8.60 6.05
CA PHE A 341 10.76 8.38 4.84
C PHE A 341 9.97 8.43 3.52
N ASN A 342 8.86 9.15 3.43
CA ASN A 342 7.90 9.12 2.32
C ASN A 342 7.34 7.71 2.04
N ALA A 343 7.45 6.80 2.99
CA ALA A 343 6.95 5.44 2.88
C ALA A 343 5.51 5.32 3.39
N ASP A 344 4.85 4.27 2.96
CA ASP A 344 3.54 3.88 3.45
C ASP A 344 3.65 3.11 4.77
N SER A 345 2.68 3.34 5.67
CA SER A 345 2.54 2.59 6.91
C SER A 345 1.07 2.53 7.35
N GLY A 346 0.56 1.31 7.47
CA GLY A 346 -0.77 1.07 8.03
C GLY A 346 -0.84 1.46 9.51
N LEU A 347 0.22 1.22 10.27
CA LEU A 347 0.26 1.54 11.70
C LEU A 347 0.37 3.05 11.98
N VAL A 348 1.12 3.82 11.19
CA VAL A 348 1.13 5.29 11.32
C VAL A 348 -0.27 5.85 11.04
N ALA A 349 -0.96 5.33 10.01
CA ALA A 349 -2.34 5.74 9.74
C ALA A 349 -3.28 5.38 10.88
N ALA A 350 -3.18 4.16 11.42
CA ALA A 350 -3.96 3.72 12.59
C ALA A 350 -3.73 4.65 13.79
N LEU A 351 -2.49 5.00 14.10
CA LEU A 351 -2.16 5.92 15.19
C LEU A 351 -2.78 7.31 15.00
N HIS A 352 -2.80 7.84 13.77
CA HIS A 352 -3.48 9.12 13.47
C HIS A 352 -4.99 9.07 13.75
N VAL A 353 -5.65 7.97 13.37
CA VAL A 353 -7.09 7.77 13.64
C VAL A 353 -7.34 7.60 15.15
N LEU A 354 -6.54 6.79 15.82
CA LEU A 354 -6.62 6.59 17.27
C LEU A 354 -6.38 7.89 18.03
N ALA A 355 -5.41 8.70 17.61
CA ALA A 355 -5.16 10.00 18.21
C ALA A 355 -6.35 10.96 18.04
N ALA A 356 -6.89 11.05 16.82
CA ALA A 356 -8.07 11.88 16.56
C ALA A 356 -9.29 11.44 17.38
N LEU A 357 -9.50 10.14 17.54
CA LEU A 357 -10.59 9.58 18.34
C LEU A 357 -10.37 9.83 19.84
N ALA A 358 -9.13 9.75 20.34
CA ALA A 358 -8.79 10.00 21.74
C ALA A 358 -8.84 11.48 22.15
N GLU A 359 -8.72 12.41 21.19
CA GLU A 359 -8.76 13.87 21.43
C GLU A 359 -10.18 14.42 21.69
N GLN A 360 -11.23 13.60 21.55
CA GLN A 360 -12.62 14.04 21.69
C GLN A 360 -13.51 12.91 22.25
N ASP A 361 -14.75 13.21 22.69
CA ASP A 361 -15.63 12.25 23.38
C ASP A 361 -16.62 11.53 22.44
N ALA A 362 -16.86 12.05 21.23
CA ALA A 362 -17.79 11.45 20.28
C ALA A 362 -17.32 10.08 19.79
N PRO A 363 -18.21 9.18 19.34
CA PRO A 363 -17.83 7.90 18.72
C PRO A 363 -17.18 8.14 17.36
N LEU A 364 -16.49 7.12 16.84
CA LEU A 364 -15.79 7.21 15.54
C LEU A 364 -16.73 7.57 14.39
N SER A 365 -17.94 6.99 14.38
CA SER A 365 -18.93 7.27 13.35
C SER A 365 -19.34 8.75 13.27
N GLU A 366 -19.41 9.45 14.39
CA GLU A 366 -19.69 10.89 14.42
C GLU A 366 -18.47 11.70 13.99
N LEU A 367 -17.26 11.32 14.45
CA LEU A 367 -16.01 11.95 14.01
C LEU A 367 -15.83 11.85 12.49
N MET A 368 -16.11 10.69 11.91
CA MET A 368 -15.89 10.46 10.47
C MET A 368 -16.95 11.09 9.57
N ALA A 369 -18.12 11.49 10.09
CA ALA A 369 -19.18 12.13 9.30
C ALA A 369 -18.76 13.43 8.60
N GLU A 370 -17.78 14.16 9.16
CA GLU A 370 -17.22 15.37 8.54
C GLU A 370 -16.44 15.07 7.25
N TYR A 371 -15.84 13.88 7.17
CA TYR A 371 -14.98 13.44 6.07
C TYR A 371 -15.73 12.59 5.03
N ASP A 372 -16.85 12.01 5.40
CA ASP A 372 -17.70 11.15 4.54
C ASP A 372 -18.80 11.98 3.85
N ARG A 373 -18.38 12.81 2.86
CA ARG A 373 -19.24 13.84 2.23
C ARG A 373 -20.00 13.34 1.01
N TYR A 374 -19.58 12.23 0.41
CA TYR A 374 -20.08 11.72 -0.85
C TYR A 374 -20.26 10.21 -0.81
N ALA A 375 -21.27 9.72 -1.52
CA ALA A 375 -21.45 8.30 -1.78
C ALA A 375 -20.59 7.85 -2.97
N ALA A 376 -20.04 6.63 -2.92
CA ALA A 376 -19.18 6.07 -3.95
C ALA A 376 -19.60 4.66 -4.34
N SER A 377 -19.40 4.29 -5.62
CA SER A 377 -19.68 2.94 -6.13
C SER A 377 -18.67 1.88 -5.72
N GLY A 378 -17.49 2.30 -5.23
CA GLY A 378 -16.32 1.45 -5.29
C GLY A 378 -15.86 1.20 -6.73
N GLU A 379 -14.89 0.31 -6.93
CA GLU A 379 -14.41 -0.07 -8.27
C GLU A 379 -15.30 -1.16 -8.86
N ILE A 380 -15.91 -0.90 -10.03
CA ILE A 380 -16.74 -1.86 -10.76
C ILE A 380 -16.01 -2.30 -12.03
N ASN A 381 -15.72 -3.59 -12.12
CA ASN A 381 -15.03 -4.19 -13.25
C ASN A 381 -16.00 -4.67 -14.33
N SER A 382 -15.65 -4.46 -15.60
CA SER A 382 -16.38 -4.98 -16.76
C SER A 382 -15.41 -5.54 -17.80
N GLU A 383 -15.64 -6.78 -18.24
CA GLU A 383 -14.92 -7.36 -19.38
C GLU A 383 -15.45 -6.73 -20.67
N VAL A 384 -14.55 -6.23 -21.50
CA VAL A 384 -14.88 -5.60 -22.79
C VAL A 384 -13.85 -6.02 -23.85
N ALA A 385 -14.34 -6.23 -25.06
CA ALA A 385 -13.48 -6.64 -26.18
C ALA A 385 -12.57 -5.51 -26.67
N ASP A 386 -13.05 -4.26 -26.59
CA ASP A 386 -12.32 -3.05 -27.00
C ASP A 386 -12.54 -1.94 -25.97
N GLN A 387 -11.53 -1.76 -25.12
CA GLN A 387 -11.55 -0.80 -23.99
C GLN A 387 -11.60 0.66 -24.51
N ASP A 388 -10.90 0.95 -25.60
CA ASP A 388 -10.85 2.31 -26.17
C ASP A 388 -12.19 2.69 -26.80
N ALA A 389 -12.80 1.77 -27.58
CA ALA A 389 -14.10 2.00 -28.17
C ALA A 389 -15.21 2.14 -27.09
N ALA A 390 -15.16 1.33 -26.02
CA ALA A 390 -16.10 1.44 -24.91
C ALA A 390 -15.94 2.77 -24.17
N THR A 391 -14.71 3.19 -23.89
CA THR A 391 -14.42 4.48 -23.28
C THR A 391 -14.90 5.64 -24.15
N GLN A 392 -14.71 5.58 -25.47
CA GLN A 392 -15.16 6.62 -26.38
C GLN A 392 -16.71 6.71 -26.43
N ARG A 393 -17.43 5.58 -26.43
CA ARG A 393 -18.91 5.59 -26.34
C ARG A 393 -19.39 6.31 -25.08
N VAL A 394 -18.73 6.08 -23.94
CA VAL A 394 -19.07 6.79 -22.68
C VAL A 394 -18.82 8.28 -22.84
N LEU A 395 -17.67 8.69 -23.38
CA LEU A 395 -17.37 10.11 -23.59
C LEU A 395 -18.36 10.80 -24.51
N ASP A 396 -18.76 10.14 -25.59
CA ASP A 396 -19.75 10.68 -26.56
C ASP A 396 -21.13 10.84 -25.91
N ALA A 397 -21.58 9.86 -25.11
CA ALA A 397 -22.86 9.91 -24.42
C ALA A 397 -22.92 11.01 -23.33
N PHE A 398 -21.78 11.33 -22.71
CA PHE A 398 -21.70 12.35 -21.66
C PHE A 398 -21.18 13.70 -22.11
N ALA A 399 -20.94 13.90 -23.41
CA ALA A 399 -20.30 15.13 -23.95
C ALA A 399 -21.03 16.41 -23.51
N ASP A 400 -22.37 16.45 -23.62
CA ASP A 400 -23.19 17.61 -23.27
C ASP A 400 -23.29 17.85 -21.76
N ARG A 401 -23.07 16.80 -20.94
CA ARG A 401 -23.14 16.83 -19.47
C ARG A 401 -21.77 17.06 -18.83
N THR A 402 -20.68 17.04 -19.59
CA THR A 402 -19.30 17.19 -19.08
C THR A 402 -19.00 18.65 -18.73
N ALA A 403 -18.65 18.90 -17.46
CA ALA A 403 -18.12 20.18 -17.00
C ALA A 403 -16.60 20.24 -17.15
N LYS A 404 -15.92 19.15 -16.80
CA LYS A 404 -14.46 19.01 -16.87
C LYS A 404 -14.10 17.58 -17.26
N LEU A 405 -13.06 17.43 -18.07
CA LEU A 405 -12.47 16.16 -18.48
C LEU A 405 -10.99 16.14 -18.12
N ASP A 406 -10.51 15.03 -17.60
CA ASP A 406 -9.11 14.78 -17.29
C ASP A 406 -8.69 13.40 -17.84
N ARG A 407 -7.46 13.30 -18.35
CA ARG A 407 -6.88 12.09 -18.95
C ARG A 407 -5.57 11.67 -18.26
N LEU A 408 -5.46 11.92 -16.97
CA LEU A 408 -4.27 11.60 -16.19
C LEU A 408 -4.03 10.07 -16.15
N ASP A 409 -5.11 9.28 -15.91
CA ASP A 409 -5.10 7.82 -15.94
C ASP A 409 -6.51 7.34 -16.30
N GLY A 410 -6.70 6.83 -17.51
CA GLY A 410 -8.00 6.67 -18.10
C GLY A 410 -8.68 8.01 -18.35
N VAL A 411 -9.98 8.08 -18.15
CA VAL A 411 -10.76 9.31 -18.29
C VAL A 411 -11.55 9.60 -17.02
N THR A 412 -11.40 10.80 -16.47
CA THR A 412 -12.23 11.30 -15.38
C THR A 412 -13.13 12.40 -15.89
N VAL A 413 -14.43 12.29 -15.65
CA VAL A 413 -15.45 13.22 -16.08
C VAL A 413 -16.17 13.78 -14.86
N TRP A 414 -16.16 15.12 -14.71
CA TRP A 414 -17.01 15.84 -13.75
C TRP A 414 -18.25 16.34 -14.49
N LEU A 415 -19.41 16.11 -13.89
CA LEU A 415 -20.69 16.47 -14.51
C LEU A 415 -21.06 17.95 -14.21
N LYS A 416 -21.81 18.57 -15.14
CA LYS A 416 -22.40 19.89 -14.96
C LYS A 416 -23.54 19.82 -13.93
N GLU A 417 -23.73 20.91 -13.20
CA GLU A 417 -24.88 21.14 -12.31
C GLU A 417 -25.01 20.14 -11.15
N THR A 418 -23.99 19.30 -10.95
CA THR A 418 -23.91 18.33 -9.86
C THR A 418 -22.46 18.20 -9.38
N LYS A 419 -22.28 17.65 -8.19
CA LYS A 419 -20.94 17.28 -7.68
C LYS A 419 -20.53 15.85 -8.06
N ALA A 420 -21.30 15.19 -8.94
CA ALA A 420 -20.98 13.85 -9.38
C ALA A 420 -19.82 13.83 -10.37
N TRP A 421 -18.99 12.81 -10.26
CA TRP A 421 -17.94 12.51 -11.21
C TRP A 421 -17.77 10.99 -11.37
N PHE A 422 -17.13 10.58 -12.45
CA PHE A 422 -16.74 9.20 -12.65
C PHE A 422 -15.37 9.10 -13.32
N ASN A 423 -14.70 7.97 -13.10
CA ASN A 423 -13.48 7.59 -13.80
C ASN A 423 -13.69 6.25 -14.52
N VAL A 424 -13.30 6.19 -15.78
CA VAL A 424 -13.23 4.95 -16.58
C VAL A 424 -11.79 4.71 -16.96
N ARG A 425 -11.23 3.57 -16.55
CA ARG A 425 -9.82 3.24 -16.68
C ARG A 425 -9.62 1.80 -17.15
N ALA A 426 -8.76 1.61 -18.13
CA ALA A 426 -8.35 0.28 -18.55
C ALA A 426 -7.46 -0.39 -17.48
N SER A 427 -7.63 -1.70 -17.27
CA SER A 427 -6.64 -2.49 -16.55
C SER A 427 -5.39 -2.66 -17.41
N ASN A 428 -4.21 -2.53 -16.82
CA ASN A 428 -2.94 -2.73 -17.53
C ASN A 428 -2.60 -4.21 -17.77
N THR A 429 -3.29 -5.12 -17.07
CA THR A 429 -2.93 -6.55 -17.03
C THR A 429 -4.06 -7.48 -17.49
N GLU A 430 -5.30 -6.97 -17.57
CA GLU A 430 -6.49 -7.76 -17.87
C GLU A 430 -7.38 -7.03 -18.88
N PRO A 431 -8.23 -7.72 -19.66
CA PRO A 431 -9.16 -7.09 -20.60
C PRO A 431 -10.37 -6.48 -19.85
N LEU A 432 -10.10 -5.73 -18.78
CA LEU A 432 -11.09 -5.13 -17.90
C LEU A 432 -11.10 -3.62 -18.02
N LEU A 433 -12.29 -3.05 -18.07
CA LEU A 433 -12.53 -1.63 -17.89
C LEU A 433 -13.08 -1.41 -16.48
N ARG A 434 -12.45 -0.51 -15.72
CA ARG A 434 -12.75 -0.19 -14.33
C ARG A 434 -13.51 1.09 -14.25
N LEU A 435 -14.66 1.06 -13.62
CA LEU A 435 -15.49 2.23 -13.36
C LEU A 435 -15.49 2.57 -11.88
N ASN A 436 -15.26 3.84 -11.56
CA ASN A 436 -15.48 4.43 -10.24
C ASN A 436 -16.44 5.61 -10.40
N VAL A 437 -17.48 5.68 -9.57
CA VAL A 437 -18.47 6.76 -9.57
C VAL A 437 -18.58 7.34 -8.17
N GLU A 438 -18.67 8.64 -8.06
CA GLU A 438 -18.98 9.36 -6.82
C GLU A 438 -20.05 10.41 -7.08
N ALA A 439 -20.99 10.55 -6.14
CA ALA A 439 -22.05 11.53 -6.19
C ALA A 439 -22.51 11.94 -4.77
N PRO A 440 -23.31 13.01 -4.61
CA PRO A 440 -23.82 13.43 -3.30
C PRO A 440 -24.62 12.36 -2.56
N THR A 441 -25.32 11.47 -3.26
CA THR A 441 -26.17 10.45 -2.66
C THR A 441 -25.94 9.07 -3.29
N GLN A 442 -26.23 8.02 -2.52
CA GLN A 442 -26.12 6.63 -2.99
C GLN A 442 -27.06 6.36 -4.19
N GLN A 443 -28.24 6.95 -4.19
CA GLN A 443 -29.18 6.82 -5.31
C GLN A 443 -28.58 7.39 -6.62
N GLU A 444 -27.96 8.58 -6.55
CA GLU A 444 -27.30 9.19 -7.72
C GLU A 444 -26.12 8.36 -8.22
N VAL A 445 -25.37 7.72 -7.30
CA VAL A 445 -24.28 6.79 -7.65
C VAL A 445 -24.84 5.59 -8.41
N GLU A 446 -25.90 4.96 -7.92
CA GLU A 446 -26.52 3.77 -8.55
C GLU A 446 -27.10 4.08 -9.93
N GLU A 447 -27.79 5.21 -10.07
CA GLU A 447 -28.34 5.67 -11.34
C GLU A 447 -27.24 5.95 -12.36
N LEU A 448 -26.21 6.71 -11.97
CA LEU A 448 -25.09 7.07 -12.85
C LEU A 448 -24.23 5.86 -13.22
N ALA A 449 -23.93 4.99 -12.26
CA ALA A 449 -23.19 3.76 -12.51
C ALA A 449 -23.96 2.82 -13.45
N GLY A 450 -25.27 2.67 -13.25
CA GLY A 450 -26.13 1.88 -14.12
C GLY A 450 -26.17 2.39 -15.56
N GLU A 451 -26.26 3.70 -15.77
CA GLU A 451 -26.20 4.34 -17.09
C GLU A 451 -24.86 4.06 -17.78
N ILE A 452 -23.74 4.31 -17.08
CA ILE A 452 -22.39 4.11 -17.64
C ILE A 452 -22.13 2.64 -17.97
N LEU A 453 -22.49 1.72 -17.06
CA LEU A 453 -22.31 0.28 -17.28
C LEU A 453 -23.16 -0.22 -18.46
N GLY A 454 -24.34 0.32 -18.67
CA GLY A 454 -25.16 0.04 -19.85
C GLY A 454 -24.45 0.40 -21.17
N ILE A 455 -23.69 1.49 -21.19
CA ILE A 455 -22.90 1.94 -22.35
C ILE A 455 -21.61 1.11 -22.51
N ILE A 456 -20.92 0.82 -21.41
CA ILE A 456 -19.67 0.04 -21.43
C ILE A 456 -19.92 -1.37 -21.96
N ARG A 457 -21.02 -2.00 -21.53
CA ARG A 457 -21.36 -3.40 -21.82
C ARG A 457 -22.18 -3.60 -23.10
N ALA A 458 -22.56 -2.51 -23.81
CA ALA A 458 -23.16 -2.52 -25.13
C ALA A 458 -22.07 -2.70 -26.22
#